data_673444132c85c8d224f2a49e47a82852
#
_entry.id   673444132c85c8d224f2a49e47a82852
#
_cell.length_a   1.000
_cell.length_b   1.000
_cell.length_c   1.000
_cell.angle_alpha   90.00
_cell.angle_beta   90.00
_cell.angle_gamma   90.00
#
_symmetry.space_group_name_H-M   'P 1'
#
loop_
_entity.id
_entity.type
_entity.pdbx_description
1 polymer ?
#
loop_
_entity_poly.entity_id
_entity_poly.type
_entity_poly.pdbx_seq_one_letter_code
_entity_poly.pdbx_strand_id
1 'polypeptide(L)'
;NSFDFIFHRGLSLHRRMIGIRSEPAFHKRAEQEIRTIQSCHYFMGRTEWDKNLINLFNPNATYFHCEEALRDSFINNGKQWTLQESDKVRIISVISNPWYKGVDLILKTAQLLKRFTDLDFEWQVYGVQNIRFYEHKYKIKAVNVNVKTMGTASKEELVDALCSATCYVHPSYIDNSPNSLCEAQLLGLPVLATHVGGISSL
;
A
#
# COMPACT_ATOMS: atom_id res chain seq x y z
N ASN A 1 2.61 -6.79 -11.46
CA ASN A 1 3.57 -7.17 -12.51
C ASN A 1 2.87 -7.25 -13.86
N SER A 2 3.46 -6.63 -14.91
CA SER A 2 2.93 -6.65 -16.29
C SER A 2 2.77 -8.08 -16.79
N PHE A 3 3.66 -8.99 -16.40
CA PHE A 3 3.63 -10.40 -16.78
C PHE A 3 2.39 -11.13 -16.26
N ASP A 4 2.04 -10.99 -15.01
CA ASP A 4 0.82 -11.58 -14.45
C ASP A 4 -0.45 -11.06 -15.13
N PHE A 5 -0.41 -9.78 -15.55
CA PHE A 5 -1.51 -9.16 -16.27
C PHE A 5 -1.68 -9.71 -17.68
N ILE A 6 -0.59 -9.92 -18.41
CA ILE A 6 -0.58 -10.42 -19.81
C ILE A 6 -1.04 -11.88 -19.87
N PHE A 7 -0.58 -12.74 -18.95
CA PHE A 7 -0.81 -14.17 -19.00
C PHE A 7 -2.02 -14.66 -18.21
N HIS A 8 -2.77 -13.75 -17.56
CA HIS A 8 -3.90 -14.15 -16.76
C HIS A 8 -5.09 -14.59 -17.64
N ARG A 9 -5.49 -15.86 -17.53
CA ARG A 9 -6.58 -16.46 -18.32
C ARG A 9 -7.96 -15.81 -18.14
N GLY A 10 -8.17 -15.05 -17.06
CA GLY A 10 -9.44 -14.37 -16.76
C GLY A 10 -9.59 -12.95 -17.33
N LEU A 11 -8.59 -12.41 -18.02
CA LEU A 11 -8.67 -11.08 -18.60
C LEU A 11 -9.26 -11.11 -20.01
N SER A 12 -10.10 -10.09 -20.34
CA SER A 12 -10.57 -9.92 -21.72
C SER A 12 -9.39 -9.66 -22.66
N LEU A 13 -9.56 -10.06 -23.95
CA LEU A 13 -8.52 -9.88 -24.96
C LEU A 13 -8.05 -8.40 -25.04
N HIS A 14 -8.98 -7.47 -24.89
CA HIS A 14 -8.68 -6.03 -24.88
C HIS A 14 -7.74 -5.61 -23.75
N ARG A 15 -7.94 -6.12 -22.52
CA ARG A 15 -7.06 -5.83 -21.36
C ARG A 15 -5.70 -6.49 -21.51
N ARG A 16 -5.61 -7.68 -22.10
CA ARG A 16 -4.33 -8.30 -22.47
C ARG A 16 -3.54 -7.46 -23.44
N MET A 17 -4.20 -6.93 -24.48
CA MET A 17 -3.58 -6.02 -25.45
C MET A 17 -3.08 -4.71 -24.82
N ILE A 18 -3.80 -4.15 -23.85
CA ILE A 18 -3.34 -2.96 -23.11
C ILE A 18 -2.06 -3.30 -22.32
N GLY A 19 -2.00 -4.46 -21.66
CA GLY A 19 -0.80 -4.92 -20.94
C GLY A 19 0.42 -5.03 -21.86
N ILE A 20 0.28 -5.68 -23.00
CA ILE A 20 1.35 -5.82 -24.02
C ILE A 20 1.80 -4.45 -24.54
N ARG A 21 0.86 -3.51 -24.79
CA ARG A 21 1.19 -2.16 -25.26
C ARG A 21 1.84 -1.28 -24.19
N SER A 22 1.57 -1.52 -22.90
CA SER A 22 2.14 -0.72 -21.81
C SER A 22 3.57 -1.12 -21.44
N GLU A 23 4.00 -2.34 -21.76
CA GLU A 23 5.32 -2.85 -21.41
C GLU A 23 6.47 -2.04 -22.06
N PRO A 24 6.46 -1.74 -23.38
CA PRO A 24 7.50 -0.89 -23.98
C PRO A 24 7.53 0.51 -23.37
N ALA A 25 6.36 1.09 -23.03
CA ALA A 25 6.28 2.40 -22.38
C ALA A 25 6.82 2.35 -20.94
N PHE A 26 6.67 1.24 -20.25
CA PHE A 26 7.25 1.02 -18.93
C PHE A 26 8.78 0.95 -19.00
N HIS A 27 9.33 0.16 -19.90
CA HIS A 27 10.78 0.05 -20.12
C HIS A 27 11.39 1.41 -20.50
N LYS A 28 10.75 2.14 -21.43
CA LYS A 28 11.21 3.48 -21.80
C LYS A 28 11.25 4.45 -20.62
N ARG A 29 10.25 4.41 -19.74
CA ARG A 29 10.24 5.23 -18.50
C ARG A 29 11.36 4.82 -17.55
N ALA A 30 11.54 3.52 -17.32
CA ALA A 30 12.63 3.02 -16.49
C ALA A 30 14.01 3.46 -16.99
N GLU A 31 14.25 3.38 -18.32
CA GLU A 31 15.48 3.89 -18.93
C GLU A 31 15.65 5.41 -18.73
N GLN A 32 14.57 6.17 -18.85
CA GLN A 32 14.61 7.62 -18.60
C GLN A 32 14.94 7.93 -17.14
N GLU A 33 14.34 7.21 -16.18
CA GLU A 33 14.64 7.35 -14.76
C GLU A 33 16.11 7.02 -14.46
N ILE A 34 16.64 5.93 -15.01
CA ILE A 34 18.07 5.57 -14.86
C ILE A 34 18.96 6.68 -15.41
N ARG A 35 18.69 7.18 -16.62
CA ARG A 35 19.46 8.29 -17.21
C ARG A 35 19.40 9.55 -16.35
N THR A 36 18.24 9.87 -15.78
CA THR A 36 18.08 11.00 -14.87
C THR A 36 18.94 10.81 -13.62
N ILE A 37 18.91 9.62 -13.00
CA ILE A 37 19.78 9.30 -11.85
C ILE A 37 21.25 9.44 -12.21
N GLN A 38 21.68 8.96 -13.37
CA GLN A 38 23.06 9.04 -13.82
C GLN A 38 23.53 10.48 -14.12
N SER A 39 22.63 11.38 -14.45
CA SER A 39 22.95 12.78 -14.77
C SER A 39 22.89 13.75 -13.59
N CYS A 40 22.32 13.35 -12.45
CA CYS A 40 22.19 14.18 -11.27
C CYS A 40 23.35 13.96 -10.29
N HIS A 41 23.79 15.01 -9.61
CA HIS A 41 24.84 14.91 -8.59
C HIS A 41 24.29 14.84 -7.16
N TYR A 42 23.12 15.41 -6.92
CA TYR A 42 22.53 15.54 -5.59
C TYR A 42 21.14 14.91 -5.57
N PHE A 43 20.89 14.14 -4.54
CA PHE A 43 19.60 13.50 -4.31
C PHE A 43 19.10 13.73 -2.90
N MET A 44 17.82 13.86 -2.74
CA MET A 44 17.12 13.80 -1.47
C MET A 44 16.17 12.61 -1.49
N GLY A 45 16.22 11.78 -0.46
CA GLY A 45 15.34 10.64 -0.33
C GLY A 45 15.10 10.29 1.13
N ARG A 46 14.29 9.26 1.37
CA ARG A 46 13.67 9.00 2.67
C ARG A 46 14.11 7.70 3.32
N THR A 47 14.66 6.78 2.53
CA THR A 47 14.88 5.40 2.97
C THR A 47 16.23 4.90 2.51
N GLU A 48 16.76 3.90 3.20
CA GLU A 48 17.97 3.20 2.73
C GLU A 48 17.73 2.48 1.40
N TRP A 49 16.48 2.10 1.09
CA TRP A 49 16.16 1.46 -0.18
C TRP A 49 16.36 2.39 -1.37
N ASP A 50 15.86 3.63 -1.33
CA ASP A 50 16.05 4.58 -2.42
C ASP A 50 17.50 5.07 -2.51
N LYS A 51 18.19 5.24 -1.38
CA LYS A 51 19.63 5.53 -1.34
C LYS A 51 20.46 4.43 -2.02
N ASN A 52 20.17 3.17 -1.71
CA ASN A 52 20.86 2.04 -2.32
C ASN A 52 20.58 1.94 -3.82
N LEU A 53 19.34 2.25 -4.24
CA LEU A 53 18.97 2.30 -5.65
C LEU A 53 19.73 3.40 -6.41
N ILE A 54 19.85 4.60 -5.82
CA ILE A 54 20.61 5.70 -6.39
C ILE A 54 22.07 5.32 -6.51
N ASN A 55 22.68 4.79 -5.45
CA ASN A 55 24.08 4.36 -5.44
C ASN A 55 24.38 3.25 -6.47
N LEU A 56 23.41 2.38 -6.75
CA LEU A 56 23.53 1.34 -7.77
C LEU A 56 23.70 1.94 -9.17
N PHE A 57 22.96 2.99 -9.51
CA PHE A 57 22.99 3.61 -10.84
C PHE A 57 23.92 4.80 -10.95
N ASN A 58 24.26 5.45 -9.82
CA ASN A 58 25.18 6.59 -9.76
C ASN A 58 26.00 6.57 -8.46
N PRO A 59 27.11 5.81 -8.40
CA PRO A 59 27.94 5.69 -7.19
C PRO A 59 28.60 6.99 -6.72
N ASN A 60 28.68 7.99 -7.60
CA ASN A 60 29.30 9.29 -7.32
C ASN A 60 28.28 10.34 -6.85
N ALA A 61 27.00 9.98 -6.73
CA ALA A 61 25.99 10.90 -6.27
C ALA A 61 26.11 11.18 -4.77
N THR A 62 25.79 12.40 -4.37
CA THR A 62 25.63 12.77 -2.96
C THR A 62 24.17 12.62 -2.58
N TYR A 63 23.89 11.77 -1.60
CA TYR A 63 22.55 11.53 -1.09
C TYR A 63 22.32 12.24 0.25
N PHE A 64 21.22 12.95 0.36
CA PHE A 64 20.76 13.60 1.59
C PHE A 64 19.48 12.89 2.06
N HIS A 65 19.48 12.44 3.31
CA HIS A 65 18.26 11.94 3.93
C HIS A 65 17.32 13.11 4.26
N CYS A 66 16.05 12.97 3.93
CA CYS A 66 15.02 13.96 4.20
C CYS A 66 13.74 13.25 4.61
N GLU A 67 13.26 13.52 5.82
CA GLU A 67 12.03 12.96 6.33
C GLU A 67 10.80 13.43 5.54
N GLU A 68 9.73 12.60 5.56
CA GLU A 68 8.44 12.94 4.96
C GLU A 68 7.72 13.98 5.81
N ALA A 69 7.23 15.03 5.16
CA ALA A 69 6.27 15.94 5.78
C ALA A 69 4.88 15.30 5.73
N LEU A 70 4.38 14.84 6.88
CA LEU A 70 3.03 14.32 7.01
C LEU A 70 2.00 15.45 6.98
N ARG A 71 0.74 15.09 6.67
CA ARG A 71 -0.34 16.09 6.55
C ARG A 71 -0.68 16.71 7.91
N ASP A 72 -0.84 18.02 7.95
CA ASP A 72 -1.18 18.79 9.17
C ASP A 72 -2.38 18.23 9.93
N SER A 73 -3.37 17.71 9.20
CA SER A 73 -4.54 17.06 9.80
C SER A 73 -4.23 15.80 10.60
N PHE A 74 -3.05 15.20 10.43
CA PHE A 74 -2.57 14.09 11.25
C PHE A 74 -1.66 14.55 12.39
N ILE A 75 -0.94 15.66 12.21
CA ILE A 75 -0.05 16.21 13.23
C ILE A 75 -0.85 16.98 14.29
N ASN A 76 -1.79 17.82 13.85
CA ASN A 76 -2.47 18.80 14.68
C ASN A 76 -3.93 18.43 15.01
N ASN A 77 -4.33 17.16 14.86
CA ASN A 77 -5.72 16.74 15.07
C ASN A 77 -6.11 16.60 16.57
N GLY A 78 -5.14 16.58 17.47
CA GLY A 78 -5.36 16.40 18.91
C GLY A 78 -5.85 15.02 19.33
N LYS A 79 -5.91 14.04 18.41
CA LYS A 79 -6.34 12.66 18.68
C LYS A 79 -5.12 11.73 18.69
N GLN A 80 -5.21 10.74 19.56
CA GLN A 80 -4.25 9.64 19.63
C GLN A 80 -5.00 8.32 19.73
N TRP A 81 -4.42 7.28 19.14
CA TRP A 81 -4.94 5.95 19.30
C TRP A 81 -4.81 5.48 20.74
N THR A 82 -5.85 4.84 21.23
CA THR A 82 -5.83 4.11 22.50
C THR A 82 -6.45 2.74 22.28
N LEU A 83 -5.97 1.74 23.01
CA LEU A 83 -6.54 0.40 22.91
C LEU A 83 -8.03 0.44 23.25
N GLN A 84 -8.85 0.00 22.31
CA GLN A 84 -10.29 -0.11 22.51
C GLN A 84 -10.61 -1.48 23.11
N GLU A 85 -11.35 -1.51 24.21
CA GLU A 85 -11.93 -2.74 24.73
C GLU A 85 -13.08 -3.17 23.80
N SER A 86 -12.79 -4.09 22.91
CA SER A 86 -13.75 -4.64 21.95
C SER A 86 -13.37 -6.07 21.60
N ASP A 87 -14.37 -6.96 21.63
CA ASP A 87 -14.19 -8.35 21.17
C ASP A 87 -13.97 -8.43 19.66
N LYS A 88 -14.31 -7.37 18.93
CA LYS A 88 -14.17 -7.31 17.48
C LYS A 88 -12.89 -6.61 17.04
N VAL A 89 -12.05 -7.32 16.31
CA VAL A 89 -10.81 -6.78 15.73
C VAL A 89 -11.13 -5.97 14.48
N ARG A 90 -10.86 -4.66 14.51
CA ARG A 90 -11.01 -3.79 13.35
C ARG A 90 -9.66 -3.55 12.70
N ILE A 91 -9.51 -4.08 11.50
CA ILE A 91 -8.30 -3.93 10.68
C ILE A 91 -8.54 -2.83 9.65
N ILE A 92 -7.57 -1.94 9.46
CA ILE A 92 -7.64 -0.90 8.43
C ILE A 92 -6.48 -1.01 7.46
N SER A 93 -6.75 -0.79 6.18
CA SER A 93 -5.76 -0.57 5.13
C SER A 93 -6.15 0.64 4.28
N VAL A 94 -5.18 1.46 3.87
CA VAL A 94 -5.39 2.59 2.96
C VAL A 94 -4.68 2.30 1.64
N ILE A 95 -5.44 2.18 0.55
CA ILE A 95 -4.97 1.72 -0.75
C ILE A 95 -5.31 2.74 -1.83
N SER A 96 -4.30 3.40 -2.38
CA SER A 96 -4.47 4.35 -3.49
C SER A 96 -4.43 3.68 -4.86
N ASN A 97 -3.68 2.58 -4.99
CA ASN A 97 -3.56 1.81 -6.23
C ASN A 97 -3.65 0.31 -5.94
N PRO A 98 -4.74 -0.34 -6.28
CA PRO A 98 -4.98 -1.74 -5.92
C PRO A 98 -4.02 -2.76 -6.56
N TRP A 99 -3.29 -2.40 -7.64
CA TRP A 99 -2.43 -3.33 -8.36
C TRP A 99 -1.21 -3.81 -7.59
N TYR A 100 -0.52 -2.90 -6.90
CA TYR A 100 0.69 -3.23 -6.15
C TYR A 100 0.54 -3.02 -4.63
N LYS A 101 -0.60 -2.48 -4.19
CA LYS A 101 -0.89 -2.24 -2.78
C LYS A 101 -1.57 -3.45 -2.08
N GLY A 102 -1.60 -4.62 -2.73
CA GLY A 102 -1.91 -5.90 -2.08
C GLY A 102 -3.38 -6.16 -1.77
N VAL A 103 -4.32 -5.67 -2.57
CA VAL A 103 -5.77 -6.00 -2.40
C VAL A 103 -6.00 -7.52 -2.42
N ASP A 104 -5.26 -8.25 -3.23
CA ASP A 104 -5.35 -9.71 -3.26
C ASP A 104 -4.80 -10.37 -1.99
N LEU A 105 -3.76 -9.79 -1.38
CA LEU A 105 -3.26 -10.26 -0.07
C LEU A 105 -4.31 -10.03 1.01
N ILE A 106 -5.00 -8.88 1.02
CA ILE A 106 -6.11 -8.63 1.95
C ILE A 106 -7.17 -9.72 1.84
N LEU A 107 -7.67 -9.99 0.62
CA LEU A 107 -8.72 -10.99 0.41
C LEU A 107 -8.28 -12.39 0.82
N LYS A 108 -7.07 -12.80 0.46
CA LYS A 108 -6.51 -14.12 0.80
C LYS A 108 -6.28 -14.26 2.31
N THR A 109 -5.67 -13.25 2.94
CA THR A 109 -5.42 -13.26 4.38
C THR A 109 -6.74 -13.26 5.16
N ALA A 110 -7.71 -12.45 4.78
CA ALA A 110 -9.03 -12.45 5.39
C ALA A 110 -9.74 -13.82 5.26
N GLN A 111 -9.60 -14.48 4.11
CA GLN A 111 -10.12 -15.84 3.92
C GLN A 111 -9.44 -16.85 4.86
N LEU A 112 -8.11 -16.73 5.03
CA LEU A 112 -7.37 -17.61 5.95
C LEU A 112 -7.75 -17.35 7.41
N LEU A 113 -7.84 -16.10 7.83
CA LEU A 113 -8.31 -15.73 9.16
C LEU A 113 -9.67 -16.35 9.46
N LYS A 114 -10.63 -16.17 8.55
CA LYS A 114 -11.98 -16.71 8.72
C LYS A 114 -12.03 -18.24 8.73
N ARG A 115 -11.09 -18.90 8.05
CA ARG A 115 -11.05 -20.37 7.97
C ARG A 115 -10.34 -21.04 9.14
N PHE A 116 -9.31 -20.41 9.67
CA PHE A 116 -8.37 -21.04 10.62
C PHE A 116 -8.40 -20.44 12.02
N THR A 117 -9.22 -19.40 12.24
CA THR A 117 -9.36 -18.77 13.56
C THR A 117 -10.83 -18.49 13.88
N ASP A 118 -11.16 -18.37 15.17
CA ASP A 118 -12.47 -17.92 15.65
C ASP A 118 -12.52 -16.40 15.86
N LEU A 119 -11.57 -15.65 15.26
CA LEU A 119 -11.45 -14.21 15.41
C LEU A 119 -12.67 -13.51 14.79
N ASP A 120 -13.41 -12.75 15.60
CA ASP A 120 -14.40 -11.80 15.06
C ASP A 120 -13.66 -10.55 14.58
N PHE A 121 -13.61 -10.34 13.27
CA PHE A 121 -12.92 -9.21 12.68
C PHE A 121 -13.72 -8.57 11.54
N GLU A 122 -13.40 -7.29 11.30
CA GLU A 122 -13.79 -6.53 10.12
C GLU A 122 -12.56 -5.88 9.52
N TRP A 123 -12.35 -6.03 8.21
CA TRP A 123 -11.25 -5.39 7.49
C TRP A 123 -11.78 -4.28 6.59
N GLN A 124 -11.53 -3.03 6.97
CA GLN A 124 -11.95 -1.85 6.24
C GLN A 124 -10.83 -1.39 5.29
N VAL A 125 -11.15 -1.23 4.01
CA VAL A 125 -10.19 -0.82 2.97
C VAL A 125 -10.60 0.54 2.42
N TYR A 126 -9.84 1.56 2.76
CA TYR A 126 -10.02 2.94 2.30
C TYR A 126 -9.25 3.22 1.01
N GLY A 127 -9.68 4.23 0.25
CA GLY A 127 -9.05 4.69 -0.99
C GLY A 127 -9.46 3.90 -2.24
N VAL A 128 -10.21 2.82 -2.10
CA VAL A 128 -10.72 2.00 -3.20
C VAL A 128 -12.21 1.74 -3.02
N GLN A 129 -12.98 1.97 -4.09
CA GLN A 129 -14.44 1.72 -4.07
C GLN A 129 -14.81 0.35 -4.62
N ASN A 130 -14.05 -0.15 -5.59
CA ASN A 130 -14.41 -1.34 -6.34
C ASN A 130 -13.23 -2.29 -6.50
N ILE A 131 -13.38 -3.48 -5.92
CA ILE A 131 -12.40 -4.57 -6.00
C ILE A 131 -12.93 -5.81 -6.73
N ARG A 132 -14.04 -5.68 -7.49
CA ARG A 132 -14.69 -6.80 -8.21
C ARG A 132 -13.74 -7.57 -9.12
N PHE A 133 -12.75 -6.88 -9.70
CA PHE A 133 -11.73 -7.55 -10.51
C PHE A 133 -10.95 -8.58 -9.67
N TYR A 134 -10.54 -8.22 -8.46
CA TYR A 134 -9.80 -9.11 -7.55
C TYR A 134 -10.70 -10.22 -7.01
N GLU A 135 -11.96 -9.91 -6.66
CA GLU A 135 -12.94 -10.91 -6.24
C GLU A 135 -13.15 -11.98 -7.32
N HIS A 136 -13.30 -11.56 -8.58
CA HIS A 136 -13.47 -12.47 -9.71
C HIS A 136 -12.18 -13.26 -10.00
N LYS A 137 -11.04 -12.58 -9.96
CA LYS A 137 -9.72 -13.18 -10.23
C LYS A 137 -9.39 -14.28 -9.22
N TYR A 138 -9.64 -14.04 -7.95
CA TYR A 138 -9.25 -14.95 -6.87
C TYR A 138 -10.42 -15.80 -6.37
N LYS A 139 -11.62 -15.60 -6.90
CA LYS A 139 -12.87 -16.29 -6.49
C LYS A 139 -13.17 -16.12 -5.00
N ILE A 140 -12.82 -14.98 -4.45
CA ILE A 140 -13.06 -14.59 -3.04
C ILE A 140 -13.96 -13.36 -3.06
N LYS A 141 -15.19 -13.48 -2.49
CA LYS A 141 -16.06 -12.33 -2.28
C LYS A 141 -15.68 -11.60 -1.00
N ALA A 142 -15.47 -10.31 -1.07
CA ALA A 142 -15.07 -9.47 0.07
C ALA A 142 -16.05 -9.60 1.24
N VAL A 143 -17.36 -9.57 0.96
CA VAL A 143 -18.41 -9.71 1.97
C VAL A 143 -18.36 -11.07 2.69
N ASN A 144 -17.92 -12.14 2.02
CA ASN A 144 -17.84 -13.48 2.61
C ASN A 144 -16.64 -13.64 3.54
N VAL A 145 -15.67 -12.71 3.48
CA VAL A 145 -14.43 -12.75 4.28
C VAL A 145 -14.27 -11.49 5.15
N ASN A 146 -15.39 -10.84 5.50
CA ASN A 146 -15.44 -9.67 6.38
C ASN A 146 -14.58 -8.48 5.90
N VAL A 147 -14.35 -8.36 4.59
CA VAL A 147 -13.65 -7.22 3.97
C VAL A 147 -14.67 -6.24 3.41
N LYS A 148 -14.51 -4.95 3.73
CA LYS A 148 -15.40 -3.87 3.31
C LYS A 148 -14.61 -2.75 2.64
N THR A 149 -14.94 -2.39 1.41
CA THR A 149 -14.38 -1.20 0.76
C THR A 149 -15.14 0.04 1.20
N MET A 150 -14.39 1.02 1.72
CA MET A 150 -14.95 2.25 2.28
C MET A 150 -14.96 3.42 1.28
N GLY A 151 -14.25 3.25 0.15
CA GLY A 151 -14.07 4.34 -0.81
C GLY A 151 -13.09 5.40 -0.33
N THR A 152 -13.23 6.61 -0.87
CA THR A 152 -12.45 7.78 -0.42
C THR A 152 -13.06 8.35 0.86
N ALA A 153 -12.21 8.69 1.81
CA ALA A 153 -12.58 9.37 3.05
C ALA A 153 -11.91 10.75 3.10
N SER A 154 -12.52 11.70 3.81
CA SER A 154 -11.84 12.94 4.20
C SER A 154 -10.66 12.62 5.12
N LYS A 155 -9.81 13.62 5.36
CA LYS A 155 -8.67 13.46 6.26
C LYS A 155 -9.13 13.21 7.70
N GLU A 156 -10.15 13.91 8.11
CA GLU A 156 -10.78 13.84 9.44
C GLU A 156 -11.43 12.46 9.67
N GLU A 157 -12.21 12.00 8.69
CA GLU A 157 -12.80 10.65 8.72
C GLU A 157 -11.74 9.55 8.80
N LEU A 158 -10.61 9.74 8.10
CA LEU A 158 -9.53 8.77 8.14
C LEU A 158 -8.81 8.74 9.49
N VAL A 159 -8.58 9.91 10.11
CA VAL A 159 -8.04 10.00 11.48
C VAL A 159 -8.97 9.27 12.45
N ASP A 160 -10.28 9.51 12.39
CA ASP A 160 -11.26 8.86 13.26
C ASP A 160 -11.31 7.34 13.06
N ALA A 161 -11.27 6.91 11.81
CA ALA A 161 -11.21 5.50 11.48
C ALA A 161 -9.95 4.83 12.07
N LEU A 162 -8.77 5.43 11.86
CA LEU A 162 -7.50 4.90 12.37
C LEU A 162 -7.48 4.88 13.90
N CYS A 163 -7.92 5.95 14.57
CA CYS A 163 -7.98 5.98 16.03
C CYS A 163 -8.95 4.94 16.63
N SER A 164 -9.97 4.52 15.86
CA SER A 164 -10.94 3.49 16.29
C SER A 164 -10.57 2.07 15.88
N ALA A 165 -9.46 1.88 15.18
CA ALA A 165 -9.01 0.58 14.70
C ALA A 165 -8.23 -0.20 15.76
N THR A 166 -8.12 -1.51 15.58
CA THR A 166 -7.24 -2.36 16.38
C THR A 166 -5.82 -2.35 15.83
N CYS A 167 -5.68 -2.39 14.49
CA CYS A 167 -4.40 -2.29 13.82
C CYS A 167 -4.53 -1.77 12.37
N TYR A 168 -3.44 -1.22 11.87
CA TYR A 168 -3.27 -0.87 10.46
C TYR A 168 -2.45 -1.95 9.75
N VAL A 169 -2.90 -2.39 8.57
CA VAL A 169 -2.17 -3.36 7.75
C VAL A 169 -1.79 -2.75 6.41
N HIS A 170 -0.50 -2.77 6.07
CA HIS A 170 0.05 -2.27 4.82
C HIS A 170 0.61 -3.42 3.96
N PRO A 171 -0.22 -4.04 3.09
CA PRO A 171 0.14 -5.27 2.39
C PRO A 171 0.73 -5.03 1.00
N SER A 172 1.51 -3.98 0.81
CA SER A 172 2.08 -3.61 -0.50
C SER A 172 3.11 -4.62 -0.98
N TYR A 173 3.19 -4.84 -2.29
CA TYR A 173 4.25 -5.62 -2.95
C TYR A 173 5.51 -4.79 -3.18
N ILE A 174 5.38 -3.47 -3.27
CA ILE A 174 6.47 -2.50 -3.34
C ILE A 174 5.99 -1.16 -2.84
N ASP A 175 6.79 -0.52 -2.03
CA ASP A 175 6.58 0.84 -1.54
C ASP A 175 7.90 1.43 -1.07
N ASN A 176 8.03 2.76 -1.10
CA ASN A 176 9.19 3.41 -0.53
C ASN A 176 8.89 3.94 0.88
N SER A 177 8.11 5.01 0.96
CA SER A 177 7.71 5.66 2.21
C SER A 177 6.22 6.00 2.14
N PRO A 178 5.32 5.03 2.44
CA PRO A 178 3.88 5.25 2.34
C PRO A 178 3.37 6.14 3.46
N ASN A 179 2.90 7.35 3.12
CA ASN A 179 2.36 8.32 4.09
C ASN A 179 1.30 7.70 5.00
N SER A 180 0.42 6.85 4.46
CA SER A 180 -0.64 6.22 5.25
C SER A 180 -0.14 5.29 6.36
N LEU A 181 1.04 4.68 6.19
CA LEU A 181 1.70 3.91 7.23
C LEU A 181 2.29 4.85 8.29
N CYS A 182 3.02 5.87 7.87
CA CYS A 182 3.61 6.86 8.78
C CYS A 182 2.52 7.63 9.56
N GLU A 183 1.40 7.92 8.92
CA GLU A 183 0.23 8.54 9.57
C GLU A 183 -0.41 7.64 10.64
N ALA A 184 -0.52 6.34 10.37
CA ALA A 184 -1.00 5.37 11.37
C ALA A 184 -0.04 5.27 12.56
N GLN A 185 1.28 5.24 12.30
CA GLN A 185 2.31 5.26 13.36
C GLN A 185 2.29 6.55 14.17
N LEU A 186 2.12 7.72 13.52
CA LEU A 186 2.02 9.02 14.19
C LEU A 186 0.85 9.08 15.17
N LEU A 187 -0.28 8.47 14.83
CA LEU A 187 -1.43 8.35 15.73
C LEU A 187 -1.21 7.33 16.85
N GLY A 188 -0.16 6.52 16.81
CA GLY A 188 0.13 5.47 17.79
C GLY A 188 -0.56 4.13 17.50
N LEU A 189 -1.23 3.99 16.35
CA LEU A 189 -1.90 2.74 15.96
C LEU A 189 -0.88 1.64 15.66
N PRO A 190 -1.03 0.41 16.20
CA PRO A 190 -0.19 -0.73 15.84
C PRO A 190 -0.21 -0.99 14.33
N VAL A 191 0.98 -1.14 13.74
CA VAL A 191 1.16 -1.31 12.29
C VAL A 191 1.73 -2.68 11.97
N LEU A 192 1.14 -3.35 10.99
CA LEU A 192 1.65 -4.55 10.35
C LEU A 192 1.92 -4.26 8.88
N ALA A 193 3.13 -4.44 8.41
CA ALA A 193 3.50 -4.14 7.03
C ALA A 193 4.32 -5.25 6.39
N THR A 194 4.21 -5.39 5.06
CA THR A 194 5.12 -6.25 4.30
C THR A 194 6.51 -5.63 4.26
N HIS A 195 7.53 -6.45 4.47
CA HIS A 195 8.93 -6.01 4.44
C HIS A 195 9.42 -5.86 2.98
N VAL A 196 9.04 -4.76 2.32
CA VAL A 196 9.35 -4.49 0.90
C VAL A 196 9.79 -3.04 0.69
N GLY A 197 10.69 -2.83 -0.27
CA GLY A 197 11.18 -1.50 -0.61
C GLY A 197 11.79 -0.76 0.58
N GLY A 198 11.34 0.47 0.79
CA GLY A 198 11.81 1.32 1.89
C GLY A 198 11.04 1.15 3.21
N ILE A 199 9.99 0.32 3.25
CA ILE A 199 9.15 0.14 4.46
C ILE A 199 9.97 -0.32 5.67
N SER A 200 11.02 -1.10 5.46
CA SER A 200 11.92 -1.57 6.53
C SER A 200 12.74 -0.46 7.19
N SER A 201 12.76 0.74 6.63
CA SER A 201 13.46 1.91 7.17
C SER A 201 12.55 2.82 8.02
N LEU A 202 11.24 2.49 8.12
CA LEU A 202 10.21 3.26 8.83
C LEU A 202 9.87 2.62 10.23
#